data_f502d6984330e43cdfb914937513bdf3
#
_entry.id   f502d6984330e43cdfb914937513bdf3
#
_cell.length_a   1.000
_cell.length_b   1.000
_cell.length_c   1.000
_cell.angle_alpha   90.00
_cell.angle_beta   90.00
_cell.angle_gamma   90.00
#
_symmetry.space_group_name_H-M   'P 1'
#
loop_
_entity.id
_entity.type
_entity.pdbx_description
1 polymer ?
#
loop_
_entity_poly.entity_id
_entity_poly.type
_entity_poly.pdbx_seq_one_letter_code
_entity_poly.pdbx_strand_id
1 'polypeptide(L)'
;MSLKPILFNTEMVRALLEGRKTVTRRVVKPQPMLDGHLWKLGGAAWSDSVLSVPVMLGHSLYNRAPYQPSDMLWVRETWQVQRGGGYMYMADMIWPFCTSITPDWRCVPDIPWKPSNHMPREAARIFLR
;
A
#
# COMPACT_ATOMS: atom_id res chain seq x y z
N MET A 1 6.61 0.30 -18.17
CA MET A 1 5.53 0.80 -17.28
C MET A 1 4.65 -0.38 -16.92
N SER A 2 4.58 -0.74 -15.67
CA SER A 2 3.68 -1.80 -15.19
C SER A 2 2.67 -1.22 -14.18
N LEU A 3 1.52 -1.88 -14.07
CA LEU A 3 0.47 -1.49 -13.13
C LEU A 3 0.46 -2.48 -11.97
N LYS A 4 0.84 -2.01 -10.78
CA LYS A 4 1.04 -2.85 -9.59
C LYS A 4 0.14 -2.43 -8.43
N PRO A 5 -0.38 -3.38 -7.63
CA PRO A 5 -1.16 -3.05 -6.44
C PRO A 5 -0.27 -2.57 -5.30
N ILE A 6 -0.78 -1.61 -4.53
CA ILE A 6 -0.19 -1.21 -3.25
C ILE A 6 -1.26 -1.16 -2.17
N LEU A 7 -1.00 -1.78 -1.02
CA LEU A 7 -1.94 -1.84 0.10
C LEU A 7 -1.77 -0.62 1.01
N PHE A 8 -2.87 0.09 1.25
CA PHE A 8 -2.96 1.18 2.22
C PHE A 8 -4.06 0.88 3.24
N ASN A 9 -3.81 1.25 4.48
CA ASN A 9 -4.88 1.29 5.49
C ASN A 9 -5.69 2.58 5.34
N THR A 10 -6.82 2.66 6.02
CA THR A 10 -7.75 3.79 5.95
C THR A 10 -7.09 5.13 6.25
N GLU A 11 -6.25 5.19 7.29
CA GLU A 11 -5.55 6.42 7.67
C GLU A 11 -4.53 6.87 6.63
N MET A 12 -3.84 5.92 6.00
CA MET A 12 -2.92 6.23 4.90
C MET A 12 -3.66 6.77 3.68
N VAL A 13 -4.84 6.22 3.37
CA VAL A 13 -5.68 6.69 2.26
C VAL A 13 -6.18 8.10 2.55
N ARG A 14 -6.70 8.36 3.74
CA ARG A 14 -7.12 9.72 4.14
C ARG A 14 -5.99 10.71 4.03
N ALA A 15 -4.82 10.38 4.58
CA ALA A 15 -3.65 11.25 4.50
C ALA A 15 -3.19 11.51 3.06
N LEU A 16 -3.40 10.56 2.15
CA LEU A 16 -3.12 10.71 0.73
C LEU A 16 -4.11 11.65 0.06
N LEU A 17 -5.42 11.46 0.30
CA LEU A 17 -6.49 12.29 -0.27
C LEU A 17 -6.41 13.74 0.22
N GLU A 18 -5.95 13.94 1.45
CA GLU A 18 -5.71 15.28 2.05
C GLU A 18 -4.37 15.90 1.62
N GLY A 19 -3.57 15.23 0.81
CA GLY A 19 -2.26 15.71 0.36
C GLY A 19 -1.15 15.69 1.42
N ARG A 20 -1.40 15.15 2.62
CA ARG A 20 -0.42 15.07 3.70
C ARG A 20 0.61 13.96 3.52
N LYS A 21 0.25 12.90 2.79
CA LYS A 21 1.12 11.76 2.54
C LYS A 21 1.72 11.83 1.14
N THR A 22 3.02 12.07 1.06
CA THR A 22 3.77 12.17 -0.19
C THR A 22 4.75 11.00 -0.40
N VAL A 23 5.05 10.23 0.65
CA VAL A 23 6.05 9.16 0.62
C VAL A 23 5.50 7.90 1.27
N THR A 24 5.82 6.76 0.69
CA THR A 24 5.61 5.44 1.31
C THR A 24 6.90 4.61 1.22
N ARG A 25 7.23 3.88 2.29
CA ARG A 25 8.39 3.01 2.33
C ARG A 25 7.94 1.57 2.44
N ARG A 26 8.57 0.70 1.68
CA ARG A 26 8.34 -0.75 1.71
C ARG A 26 9.68 -1.46 1.86
N VAL A 27 9.69 -2.47 2.71
CA VAL A 27 10.87 -3.28 2.95
C VAL A 27 11.16 -4.13 1.71
N VAL A 28 12.40 -4.09 1.23
CA VAL A 28 12.88 -4.98 0.16
C VAL A 28 13.10 -6.38 0.76
N LYS A 29 12.66 -7.40 0.07
CA LYS A 29 12.85 -8.81 0.48
C LYS A 29 13.54 -9.60 -0.64
N PRO A 30 14.48 -10.51 -0.29
CA PRO A 30 15.08 -10.71 1.02
C PRO A 30 15.93 -9.52 1.46
N GLN A 31 16.19 -9.41 2.76
CA GLN A 31 17.07 -8.37 3.32
C GLN A 31 18.54 -8.70 3.04
N PRO A 32 19.42 -7.69 2.91
CA PRO A 32 20.85 -7.90 2.90
C PRO A 32 21.32 -8.58 4.20
N MET A 33 22.31 -9.43 4.08
CA MET A 33 22.96 -10.09 5.23
C MET A 33 24.36 -9.52 5.43
N LEU A 34 24.70 -9.22 6.68
CA LEU A 34 26.04 -8.78 7.04
C LEU A 34 26.94 -10.01 7.26
N ASP A 35 28.06 -10.06 6.56
CA ASP A 35 29.09 -11.08 6.67
C ASP A 35 30.45 -10.37 6.87
N GLY A 36 30.98 -10.41 8.10
CA GLY A 36 32.12 -9.58 8.49
C GLY A 36 31.81 -8.09 8.32
N HIS A 37 32.55 -7.41 7.45
CA HIS A 37 32.38 -6.01 7.09
C HIS A 37 31.69 -5.80 5.73
N LEU A 38 31.03 -6.84 5.21
CA LEU A 38 30.38 -6.80 3.91
C LEU A 38 28.90 -7.12 4.01
N TRP A 39 28.06 -6.23 3.54
CA TRP A 39 26.67 -6.54 3.22
C TRP A 39 26.60 -7.34 1.92
N LYS A 40 25.84 -8.41 1.92
CA LYS A 40 25.64 -9.30 0.76
C LYS A 40 24.16 -9.42 0.42
N LEU A 41 23.84 -9.31 -0.87
CA LEU A 41 22.50 -9.55 -1.40
C LEU A 41 22.56 -9.98 -2.86
N GLY A 42 22.18 -11.23 -3.15
CA GLY A 42 21.97 -11.71 -4.51
C GLY A 42 23.14 -11.48 -5.47
N GLY A 43 24.36 -11.79 -5.05
CA GLY A 43 25.58 -11.62 -5.83
C GLY A 43 26.22 -10.23 -5.76
N ALA A 44 25.56 -9.24 -5.18
CA ALA A 44 26.16 -7.95 -4.86
C ALA A 44 26.72 -7.95 -3.43
N ALA A 45 27.87 -7.28 -3.25
CA ALA A 45 28.45 -7.04 -1.94
C ALA A 45 28.95 -5.58 -1.85
N TRP A 46 28.82 -4.98 -0.67
CA TRP A 46 29.30 -3.62 -0.38
C TRP A 46 29.72 -3.49 1.07
N SER A 47 30.64 -2.57 1.34
CA SER A 47 31.19 -2.35 2.68
C SER A 47 30.13 -1.83 3.66
N ASP A 48 30.18 -2.25 4.92
CA ASP A 48 29.38 -1.72 6.02
C ASP A 48 29.69 -0.25 6.34
N SER A 49 30.86 0.23 5.96
CA SER A 49 31.28 1.64 6.10
C SER A 49 30.61 2.59 5.08
N VAL A 50 29.90 2.05 4.09
CA VAL A 50 29.18 2.87 3.09
C VAL A 50 27.89 3.43 3.72
N LEU A 51 27.84 4.77 3.89
CA LEU A 51 26.69 5.47 4.48
C LEU A 51 25.46 5.44 3.59
N SER A 52 25.63 5.28 2.28
CA SER A 52 24.53 5.14 1.32
C SER A 52 24.89 4.15 0.24
N VAL A 53 24.02 3.20 -0.02
CA VAL A 53 24.19 2.26 -1.14
C VAL A 53 23.70 2.98 -2.40
N PRO A 54 24.55 3.17 -3.42
CA PRO A 54 24.09 3.71 -4.69
C PRO A 54 23.20 2.68 -5.37
N VAL A 55 21.89 2.93 -5.32
CA VAL A 55 20.90 2.06 -5.96
C VAL A 55 20.82 2.44 -7.45
N MET A 56 21.73 1.90 -8.23
CA MET A 56 21.75 2.08 -9.69
C MET A 56 20.98 0.99 -10.40
N LEU A 57 20.59 1.29 -11.64
CA LEU A 57 20.02 0.30 -12.53
C LEU A 57 20.94 -0.93 -12.66
N GLY A 58 20.40 -2.13 -12.48
CA GLY A 58 21.17 -3.38 -12.45
C GLY A 58 21.69 -3.80 -11.08
N HIS A 59 21.68 -2.92 -10.07
CA HIS A 59 22.04 -3.30 -8.71
C HIS A 59 21.02 -4.28 -8.11
N SER A 60 21.48 -5.26 -7.31
CA SER A 60 20.61 -6.28 -6.72
C SER A 60 19.47 -5.69 -5.87
N LEU A 61 19.71 -4.62 -5.13
CA LEU A 61 18.67 -3.90 -4.37
C LEU A 61 17.62 -3.28 -5.29
N TYR A 62 18.07 -2.65 -6.38
CA TYR A 62 17.17 -2.05 -7.37
C TYR A 62 16.25 -3.11 -8.01
N ASN A 63 16.84 -4.22 -8.46
CA ASN A 63 16.10 -5.30 -9.14
C ASN A 63 15.11 -6.02 -8.21
N ARG A 64 15.36 -6.00 -6.90
CA ARG A 64 14.49 -6.62 -5.89
C ARG A 64 13.47 -5.66 -5.30
N ALA A 65 13.54 -4.38 -5.61
CA ALA A 65 12.53 -3.43 -5.17
C ALA A 65 11.16 -3.82 -5.78
N PRO A 66 10.09 -3.87 -4.97
CA PRO A 66 8.76 -4.29 -5.44
C PRO A 66 8.19 -3.32 -6.47
N TYR A 67 8.60 -2.08 -6.42
CA TYR A 67 8.18 -1.01 -7.31
C TYR A 67 9.40 -0.36 -7.96
N GLN A 68 9.26 -0.03 -9.23
CA GLN A 68 10.30 0.60 -10.03
C GLN A 68 9.87 2.02 -10.43
N PRO A 69 10.80 2.94 -10.69
CA PRO A 69 10.49 4.21 -11.34
C PRO A 69 9.69 3.94 -12.63
N SER A 70 8.68 4.76 -12.89
CA SER A 70 7.72 4.61 -14.00
C SER A 70 6.60 3.54 -13.80
N ASP A 71 6.61 2.74 -12.75
CA ASP A 71 5.44 1.93 -12.44
C ASP A 71 4.27 2.82 -12.02
N MET A 72 3.08 2.43 -12.43
CA MET A 72 1.83 2.99 -11.93
C MET A 72 1.30 2.10 -10.82
N LEU A 73 1.00 2.68 -9.65
CA LEU A 73 0.51 1.93 -8.51
C LEU A 73 -0.98 2.20 -8.34
N TRP A 74 -1.79 1.14 -8.24
CA TRP A 74 -3.18 1.27 -7.86
C TRP A 74 -3.37 0.92 -6.39
N VAL A 75 -3.99 1.85 -5.65
CA VAL A 75 -4.17 1.72 -4.21
C VAL A 75 -5.31 0.76 -3.90
N ARG A 76 -5.04 -0.21 -3.04
CA ARG A 76 -6.02 -1.11 -2.45
C ARG A 76 -6.33 -0.65 -1.05
N GLU A 77 -7.59 -0.35 -0.79
CA GLU A 77 -8.08 0.19 0.48
C GLU A 77 -9.27 -0.64 1.01
N THR A 78 -9.69 -0.40 2.23
CA THR A 78 -10.88 -1.04 2.81
C THR A 78 -12.13 -0.56 2.09
N TRP A 79 -12.92 -1.47 1.59
CA TRP A 79 -14.01 -1.22 0.65
C TRP A 79 -15.21 -2.13 0.88
N GLN A 80 -16.33 -1.81 0.26
CA GLN A 80 -17.50 -2.69 0.14
C GLN A 80 -18.26 -2.40 -1.16
N VAL A 81 -19.13 -3.35 -1.55
CA VAL A 81 -20.06 -3.16 -2.67
C VAL A 81 -21.30 -2.46 -2.14
N GLN A 82 -21.74 -1.43 -2.84
CA GLN A 82 -22.95 -0.70 -2.49
C GLN A 82 -24.21 -1.45 -2.99
N ARG A 83 -25.30 -1.39 -2.24
CA ARG A 83 -26.60 -1.86 -2.74
C ARG A 83 -27.02 -1.00 -3.94
N GLY A 84 -27.27 -1.63 -5.07
CA GLY A 84 -27.57 -0.95 -6.32
C GLY A 84 -26.37 -0.75 -7.25
N GLY A 85 -25.21 -1.24 -6.88
CA GLY A 85 -23.97 -1.22 -7.68
C GLY A 85 -23.00 -0.12 -7.25
N GLY A 86 -21.74 -0.27 -7.66
CA GLY A 86 -20.67 0.63 -7.28
C GLY A 86 -19.93 0.22 -6.00
N TYR A 87 -18.99 1.05 -5.58
CA TYR A 87 -18.10 0.80 -4.47
C TYR A 87 -18.16 1.91 -3.44
N MET A 88 -18.01 1.54 -2.17
CA MET A 88 -17.83 2.47 -1.05
C MET A 88 -16.49 2.20 -0.38
N TYR A 89 -15.90 3.25 0.18
CA TYR A 89 -14.57 3.19 0.76
C TYR A 89 -14.59 3.68 2.20
N MET A 90 -13.96 2.93 3.09
CA MET A 90 -13.89 3.28 4.51
C MET A 90 -13.24 4.65 4.74
N ALA A 91 -12.32 5.05 3.86
CA ALA A 91 -11.64 6.33 3.97
C ALA A 91 -12.57 7.55 3.83
N ASP A 92 -13.69 7.41 3.10
CA ASP A 92 -14.66 8.49 2.88
C ASP A 92 -15.66 8.63 4.04
N MET A 93 -15.68 7.64 4.96
CA MET A 93 -16.65 7.66 6.04
C MET A 93 -16.26 8.69 7.10
N ILE A 94 -17.16 9.64 7.33
CA ILE A 94 -17.11 10.54 8.48
C ILE A 94 -17.77 9.79 9.63
N TRP A 95 -17.03 9.60 10.70
CA TRP A 95 -17.45 8.86 11.88
C TRP A 95 -18.66 9.49 12.61
N PRO A 96 -19.57 8.67 13.16
CA PRO A 96 -19.81 7.24 12.95
C PRO A 96 -20.80 7.00 11.81
N PHE A 97 -20.41 6.26 10.79
CA PHE A 97 -21.33 5.88 9.72
C PHE A 97 -22.19 4.69 10.16
N CYS A 98 -23.47 4.94 10.29
CA CYS A 98 -24.48 3.93 10.60
C CYS A 98 -25.38 3.71 9.40
N THR A 99 -25.41 2.52 8.85
CA THR A 99 -26.36 2.15 7.79
C THR A 99 -27.69 1.69 8.37
N SER A 100 -27.67 1.17 9.61
CA SER A 100 -28.86 0.84 10.37
C SER A 100 -28.59 0.94 11.86
N ILE A 101 -29.59 1.38 12.62
CA ILE A 101 -29.58 1.44 14.08
C ILE A 101 -30.42 0.27 14.58
N THR A 102 -29.83 -0.61 15.38
CA THR A 102 -30.54 -1.68 16.06
C THR A 102 -31.39 -1.11 17.21
N PRO A 103 -32.41 -1.84 17.72
CA PRO A 103 -33.23 -1.38 18.84
C PRO A 103 -32.44 -1.04 20.11
N ASP A 104 -31.24 -1.59 20.27
CA ASP A 104 -30.31 -1.29 21.37
C ASP A 104 -29.28 -0.19 21.03
N TRP A 105 -29.53 0.62 19.99
CA TRP A 105 -28.72 1.76 19.51
C TRP A 105 -27.32 1.39 19.03
N ARG A 106 -27.09 0.14 18.65
CA ARG A 106 -25.84 -0.28 18.03
C ARG A 106 -25.84 0.03 16.55
N CYS A 107 -24.73 0.56 16.12
CA CYS A 107 -24.45 0.81 14.72
C CYS A 107 -23.94 -0.47 14.07
N VAL A 108 -24.73 -1.04 13.16
CA VAL A 108 -24.34 -2.23 12.42
C VAL A 108 -24.29 -1.90 10.93
N PRO A 109 -23.18 -2.11 10.25
CA PRO A 109 -23.14 -1.97 8.79
C PRO A 109 -23.98 -3.10 8.17
N ASP A 110 -24.89 -2.74 7.28
CA ASP A 110 -25.72 -3.71 6.53
C ASP A 110 -24.89 -4.66 5.69
N ILE A 111 -23.74 -4.20 5.21
CA ILE A 111 -22.80 -4.97 4.41
C ILE A 111 -21.42 -4.88 5.07
N PRO A 112 -20.77 -6.02 5.33
CA PRO A 112 -19.47 -6.01 5.98
C PRO A 112 -18.40 -5.39 5.10
N TRP A 113 -17.50 -4.62 5.73
CA TRP A 113 -16.33 -4.08 5.08
C TRP A 113 -15.37 -5.20 4.68
N LYS A 114 -14.89 -5.12 3.45
CA LYS A 114 -13.88 -6.04 2.91
C LYS A 114 -12.49 -5.45 3.09
N PRO A 115 -11.50 -6.25 3.52
CA PRO A 115 -10.13 -5.78 3.69
C PRO A 115 -9.49 -5.42 2.34
N SER A 116 -8.51 -4.54 2.39
CA SER A 116 -7.81 -4.00 1.21
C SER A 116 -7.16 -5.09 0.32
N ASN A 117 -6.69 -6.20 0.90
CA ASN A 117 -6.09 -7.30 0.14
C ASN A 117 -7.09 -8.07 -0.75
N HIS A 118 -8.39 -7.89 -0.55
CA HIS A 118 -9.45 -8.47 -1.38
C HIS A 118 -10.04 -7.47 -2.39
N MET A 119 -9.55 -6.25 -2.44
CA MET A 119 -10.05 -5.24 -3.38
C MET A 119 -9.66 -5.59 -4.81
N PRO A 120 -10.62 -5.72 -5.74
CA PRO A 120 -10.31 -5.93 -7.15
C PRO A 120 -9.86 -4.62 -7.80
N ARG A 121 -9.17 -4.74 -8.94
CA ARG A 121 -8.62 -3.57 -9.65
C ARG A 121 -9.69 -2.60 -10.14
N GLU A 122 -10.82 -3.10 -10.56
CA GLU A 122 -11.96 -2.30 -11.04
C GLU A 122 -12.55 -1.38 -9.97
N ALA A 123 -12.37 -1.76 -8.69
CA ALA A 123 -12.75 -0.92 -7.56
C ALA A 123 -11.70 0.16 -7.21
N ALA A 124 -10.55 0.17 -7.87
CA ALA A 124 -9.49 1.14 -7.57
C ALA A 124 -9.86 2.52 -8.10
N ARG A 125 -9.74 3.53 -7.25
CA ARG A 125 -10.00 4.94 -7.57
C ARG A 125 -8.75 5.83 -7.46
N ILE A 126 -7.69 5.34 -6.82
CA ILE A 126 -6.45 6.09 -6.58
C ILE A 126 -5.31 5.39 -7.30
N PHE A 127 -4.65 6.15 -8.17
CA PHE A 127 -3.48 5.72 -8.92
C PHE A 127 -2.31 6.67 -8.61
N LEU A 128 -1.16 6.09 -8.29
CA LEU A 128 0.07 6.82 -7.94
C LEU A 128 1.12 6.56 -9.01
N ARG A 129 1.92 7.57 -9.31
CA ARG A 129 3.02 7.52 -10.28
C ARG A 129 4.32 8.02 -9.67
#